data_9b60dc6d26a4e5fdfc71d4be6fac6174
#
_entry.id   9b60dc6d26a4e5fdfc71d4be6fac6174
#
_cell.length_a   1.000
_cell.length_b   1.000
_cell.length_c   1.000
_cell.angle_alpha   90.00
_cell.angle_beta   90.00
_cell.angle_gamma   90.00
#
_symmetry.space_group_name_H-M   'P 1'
#
loop_
_entity.id
_entity.type
_entity.pdbx_description
1 polymer ?
#
loop_
_entity_poly.entity_id
_entity_poly.type
_entity_poly.pdbx_seq_one_letter_code
_entity_poly.pdbx_strand_id
1 'polypeptide(L)'
;PAIERAARAVEAHAFIERLPSGYQTEVRERGSNFSTGQRQILSFARALAHGAGVLVLDEATSAIDTETEAAIQRGIRVLMEGKTAIAIAHRLSTIRDVDRIFVLAGGRIVEAGSHDALLAADGVYARLYRLQAEREDTPGLRAAGL
;
A
#
# COMPACT_ATOMS: atom_id res chain seq x y z
N PRO A 1 21.46 11.26 6.96
CA PRO A 1 21.87 9.94 6.43
C PRO A 1 20.79 8.86 6.53
N ALA A 2 20.14 8.64 7.71
CA ALA A 2 19.09 7.60 7.84
C ALA A 2 17.79 8.00 7.12
N ILE A 3 17.36 9.24 7.30
CA ILE A 3 16.16 9.81 6.66
C ILE A 3 16.29 9.77 5.12
N GLU A 4 17.44 10.17 4.58
CA GLU A 4 17.66 10.15 3.13
C GLU A 4 17.67 8.73 2.56
N ARG A 5 18.29 7.77 3.27
CA ARG A 5 18.26 6.36 2.87
C ARG A 5 16.82 5.83 2.82
N ALA A 6 16.03 6.10 3.86
CA ALA A 6 14.62 5.72 3.90
C ALA A 6 13.83 6.36 2.77
N ALA A 7 14.03 7.67 2.51
CA ALA A 7 13.36 8.38 1.44
C ALA A 7 13.74 7.84 0.04
N ARG A 8 15.00 7.48 -0.19
CA ARG A 8 15.44 6.85 -1.44
C ARG A 8 14.82 5.48 -1.64
N ALA A 9 14.76 4.68 -0.57
CA ALA A 9 14.23 3.33 -0.62
C ALA A 9 12.75 3.28 -1.03
N VAL A 10 11.96 4.28 -0.63
CA VAL A 10 10.52 4.40 -0.99
C VAL A 10 10.25 5.42 -2.10
N GLU A 11 11.28 5.83 -2.85
CA GLU A 11 11.19 6.79 -3.96
C GLU A 11 10.69 8.20 -3.58
N ALA A 12 10.74 8.56 -2.29
CA ALA A 12 10.39 9.88 -1.82
C ALA A 12 11.43 10.96 -2.17
N HIS A 13 12.69 10.57 -2.31
CA HIS A 13 13.83 11.48 -2.47
C HIS A 13 13.66 12.44 -3.64
N ALA A 14 13.28 11.93 -4.80
CA ALA A 14 13.19 12.73 -6.03
C ALA A 14 12.17 13.87 -5.94
N PHE A 15 11.02 13.65 -5.31
CA PHE A 15 10.06 14.74 -5.15
C PHE A 15 10.45 15.69 -4.00
N ILE A 16 11.09 15.18 -2.93
CA ILE A 16 11.57 16.02 -1.83
C ILE A 16 12.61 17.01 -2.35
N GLU A 17 13.54 16.60 -3.21
CA GLU A 17 14.56 17.51 -3.78
C GLU A 17 13.96 18.61 -4.68
N ARG A 18 12.78 18.40 -5.25
CA ARG A 18 12.07 19.41 -6.05
C ARG A 18 11.32 20.45 -5.21
N LEU A 19 11.19 20.24 -3.90
CA LEU A 19 10.57 21.21 -3.01
C LEU A 19 11.50 22.42 -2.79
N PRO A 20 10.96 23.62 -2.60
CA PRO A 20 11.76 24.85 -2.47
C PRO A 20 12.86 24.79 -1.39
N SER A 21 12.61 24.05 -0.30
CA SER A 21 13.57 23.87 0.80
C SER A 21 14.01 22.40 0.95
N GLY A 22 13.76 21.56 -0.05
CA GLY A 22 14.14 20.14 -0.02
C GLY A 22 13.67 19.44 1.27
N TYR A 23 14.58 18.75 1.95
CA TYR A 23 14.34 18.07 3.23
C TYR A 23 14.04 19.01 4.40
N GLN A 24 14.27 20.32 4.26
CA GLN A 24 13.95 21.35 5.26
C GLN A 24 12.58 21.98 5.01
N THR A 25 11.82 21.47 4.04
CA THR A 25 10.47 21.96 3.75
C THR A 25 9.56 21.71 4.96
N GLU A 26 8.91 22.77 5.43
CA GLU A 26 7.96 22.68 6.53
C GLU A 26 6.75 21.85 6.13
N VAL A 27 6.39 20.88 6.97
CA VAL A 27 5.17 20.09 6.82
C VAL A 27 4.03 20.82 7.52
N ARG A 28 3.12 21.39 6.75
CA ARG A 28 1.93 22.08 7.28
C ARG A 28 0.98 21.10 7.94
N GLU A 29 -0.01 21.62 8.64
CA GLU A 29 -1.00 20.82 9.36
C GLU A 29 -1.54 19.68 8.46
N ARG A 30 -1.46 18.45 8.97
CA ARG A 30 -1.86 17.22 8.27
C ARG A 30 -1.19 17.01 6.89
N GLY A 31 -0.06 17.67 6.63
CA GLY A 31 0.63 17.60 5.35
C GLY A 31 -0.16 18.22 4.19
N SER A 32 -0.94 19.27 4.45
CA SER A 32 -1.84 19.91 3.46
C SER A 32 -1.13 20.49 2.24
N ASN A 33 0.18 20.67 2.32
CA ASN A 33 1.04 21.11 1.22
C ASN A 33 1.56 19.96 0.34
N PHE A 34 1.13 18.71 0.59
CA PHE A 34 1.49 17.52 -0.20
C PHE A 34 0.25 16.86 -0.79
N SER A 35 0.40 16.21 -1.95
CA SER A 35 -0.64 15.36 -2.51
C SER A 35 -0.91 14.15 -1.61
N THR A 36 -2.03 13.46 -1.80
CA THR A 36 -2.35 12.25 -1.03
C THR A 36 -1.28 11.17 -1.21
N GLY A 37 -0.80 10.93 -2.42
CA GLY A 37 0.27 9.98 -2.71
C GLY A 37 1.59 10.38 -2.06
N GLN A 38 1.97 11.67 -2.14
CA GLN A 38 3.18 12.17 -1.48
C GLN A 38 3.12 11.99 0.04
N ARG A 39 1.97 12.27 0.68
CA ARG A 39 1.80 12.02 2.12
C ARG A 39 1.98 10.55 2.46
N GLN A 40 1.46 9.66 1.63
CA GLN A 40 1.58 8.22 1.84
C GLN A 40 3.02 7.74 1.72
N ILE A 41 3.73 8.15 0.68
CA ILE A 41 5.15 7.82 0.47
C ILE A 41 6.01 8.39 1.62
N LEU A 42 5.75 9.61 2.08
CA LEU A 42 6.42 10.19 3.26
C LEU A 42 6.15 9.39 4.55
N SER A 43 4.93 8.87 4.70
CA SER A 43 4.59 7.99 5.83
C SER A 43 5.40 6.68 5.79
N PHE A 44 5.61 6.12 4.61
CA PHE A 44 6.47 4.93 4.43
C PHE A 44 7.94 5.23 4.75
N ALA A 45 8.46 6.36 4.26
CA ALA A 45 9.82 6.80 4.60
C ALA A 45 10.02 6.95 6.10
N ARG A 46 9.02 7.52 6.79
CA ARG A 46 9.03 7.67 8.26
C ARG A 46 9.03 6.32 8.96
N ALA A 47 8.16 5.39 8.56
CA ALA A 47 8.09 4.04 9.13
C ALA A 47 9.41 3.27 8.93
N LEU A 48 10.02 3.40 7.76
CA LEU A 48 11.29 2.78 7.43
C LEU A 48 12.45 3.37 8.25
N ALA A 49 12.49 4.70 8.38
CA ALA A 49 13.51 5.40 9.18
C ALA A 49 13.42 5.06 10.68
N HIS A 50 12.20 4.76 11.16
CA HIS A 50 11.97 4.35 12.56
C HIS A 50 12.45 2.93 12.85
N GLY A 51 12.57 2.07 11.84
CA GLY A 51 13.12 0.71 11.98
C GLY A 51 12.20 -0.27 12.72
N ALA A 52 10.88 -0.07 12.66
CA ALA A 52 9.93 -0.99 13.31
C ALA A 52 10.03 -2.40 12.74
N GLY A 53 10.07 -3.42 13.61
CA GLY A 53 10.08 -4.84 13.24
C GLY A 53 8.71 -5.39 12.88
N VAL A 54 7.63 -4.73 13.34
CA VAL A 54 6.23 -5.08 13.04
C VAL A 54 5.55 -3.88 12.40
N LEU A 55 4.84 -4.12 11.32
CA LEU A 55 4.11 -3.12 10.56
C LEU A 55 2.63 -3.47 10.48
N VAL A 56 1.78 -2.49 10.65
CA VAL A 56 0.34 -2.59 10.36
C VAL A 56 0.03 -1.58 9.28
N LEU A 57 -0.42 -2.06 8.14
CA LEU A 57 -0.77 -1.27 6.97
C LEU A 57 -2.29 -1.32 6.77
N ASP A 58 -2.93 -0.16 6.86
CA ASP A 58 -4.32 0.01 6.45
C ASP A 58 -4.33 0.73 5.10
N GLU A 59 -4.56 -0.03 4.03
CA GLU A 59 -4.43 0.45 2.65
C GLU A 59 -5.75 1.11 2.19
N ALA A 60 -6.04 2.28 2.72
CA ALA A 60 -7.15 3.11 2.22
C ALA A 60 -6.62 4.12 1.17
N THR A 61 -6.50 3.71 -0.09
CA THR A 61 -6.08 4.60 -1.18
C THR A 61 -7.22 4.84 -2.15
N SER A 62 -7.93 5.96 -1.99
CA SER A 62 -8.86 6.48 -2.99
C SER A 62 -8.12 7.37 -3.99
N ALA A 63 -8.43 7.19 -5.29
CA ALA A 63 -8.12 8.08 -6.41
C ALA A 63 -6.68 8.67 -6.43
N ILE A 64 -5.70 7.81 -6.69
CA ILE A 64 -4.30 8.20 -6.95
C ILE A 64 -4.02 7.94 -8.44
N ASP A 65 -3.24 8.81 -9.09
CA ASP A 65 -2.80 8.59 -10.46
C ASP A 65 -1.93 7.32 -10.59
N THR A 66 -1.89 6.73 -11.78
CA THR A 66 -1.26 5.43 -12.02
C THR A 66 0.25 5.41 -11.70
N GLU A 67 0.95 6.53 -11.93
CA GLU A 67 2.40 6.62 -11.68
C GLU A 67 2.68 6.63 -10.17
N THR A 68 1.96 7.47 -9.44
CA THR A 68 2.05 7.54 -7.97
C THR A 68 1.61 6.21 -7.33
N GLU A 69 0.61 5.54 -7.90
CA GLU A 69 0.17 4.22 -7.46
C GLU A 69 1.30 3.18 -7.55
N ALA A 70 1.99 3.12 -8.69
CA ALA A 70 3.12 2.21 -8.88
C ALA A 70 4.25 2.48 -7.86
N ALA A 71 4.55 3.76 -7.59
CA ALA A 71 5.53 4.14 -6.56
C ALA A 71 5.11 3.69 -5.15
N ILE A 72 3.83 3.85 -4.80
CA ILE A 72 3.27 3.38 -3.53
C ILE A 72 3.41 1.87 -3.39
N GLN A 73 3.07 1.09 -4.43
CA GLN A 73 3.20 -0.37 -4.41
C GLN A 73 4.65 -0.82 -4.25
N ARG A 74 5.60 -0.15 -4.90
CA ARG A 74 7.03 -0.41 -4.69
C ARG A 74 7.45 -0.07 -3.26
N GLY A 75 6.99 1.07 -2.73
CA GLY A 75 7.25 1.49 -1.36
C GLY A 75 6.74 0.50 -0.32
N ILE A 76 5.54 -0.06 -0.50
CA ILE A 76 4.96 -1.09 0.37
C ILE A 76 5.85 -2.34 0.38
N ARG A 77 6.29 -2.83 -0.77
CA ARG A 77 7.18 -4.01 -0.83
C ARG A 77 8.47 -3.79 -0.06
N VAL A 78 9.13 -2.65 -0.30
CA VAL A 78 10.37 -2.28 0.43
C VAL A 78 10.12 -2.16 1.93
N LEU A 79 8.97 -1.60 2.33
CA LEU A 79 8.61 -1.43 3.73
C LEU A 79 8.39 -2.78 4.45
N MET A 80 7.82 -3.77 3.75
CA MET A 80 7.50 -5.09 4.30
C MET A 80 8.71 -6.03 4.35
N GLU A 81 9.73 -5.79 3.54
CA GLU A 81 10.89 -6.66 3.41
C GLU A 81 11.61 -6.90 4.75
N GLY A 82 11.77 -8.18 5.12
CA GLY A 82 12.43 -8.60 6.35
C GLY A 82 11.66 -8.26 7.65
N LYS A 83 10.36 -7.96 7.58
CA LYS A 83 9.53 -7.59 8.72
C LYS A 83 8.28 -8.44 8.84
N THR A 84 7.69 -8.47 10.02
CA THR A 84 6.34 -8.97 10.19
C THR A 84 5.34 -7.88 9.81
N ALA A 85 4.61 -8.10 8.73
CA ALA A 85 3.63 -7.13 8.23
C ALA A 85 2.21 -7.70 8.30
N ILE A 86 1.28 -6.90 8.80
CA ILE A 86 -0.16 -7.15 8.73
C ILE A 86 -0.75 -6.06 7.85
N ALA A 87 -1.35 -6.45 6.73
CA ALA A 87 -1.95 -5.51 5.79
C ALA A 87 -3.46 -5.76 5.65
N ILE A 88 -4.24 -4.68 5.73
CA ILE A 88 -5.63 -4.68 5.29
C ILE A 88 -5.59 -4.26 3.83
N ALA A 89 -5.70 -5.24 2.94
CA ALA A 89 -5.46 -5.03 1.53
C ALA A 89 -6.77 -4.82 0.77
N HIS A 90 -6.79 -3.77 -0.03
CA HIS A 90 -7.87 -3.45 -0.97
C HIS A 90 -7.47 -3.66 -2.43
N ARG A 91 -6.24 -4.14 -2.68
CA ARG A 91 -5.68 -4.35 -4.03
C ARG A 91 -5.15 -5.76 -4.21
N LEU A 92 -5.39 -6.32 -5.39
CA LEU A 92 -4.91 -7.68 -5.72
C LEU A 92 -3.39 -7.80 -5.65
N SER A 93 -2.67 -6.75 -6.09
CA SER A 93 -1.21 -6.71 -6.07
C SER A 93 -0.62 -6.84 -4.67
N THR A 94 -1.29 -6.32 -3.64
CA THR A 94 -0.84 -6.44 -2.24
C THR A 94 -1.12 -7.83 -1.67
N ILE A 95 -2.22 -8.47 -2.10
CA ILE A 95 -2.68 -9.75 -1.55
C ILE A 95 -1.89 -10.94 -2.11
N ARG A 96 -1.42 -10.82 -3.35
CA ARG A 96 -0.85 -11.94 -4.10
C ARG A 96 0.48 -12.44 -3.53
N ASP A 97 1.30 -11.53 -3.04
CA ASP A 97 2.70 -11.79 -2.65
C ASP A 97 2.89 -11.95 -1.12
N VAL A 98 1.80 -12.18 -0.37
CA VAL A 98 1.88 -12.36 1.10
C VAL A 98 1.97 -13.85 1.48
N ASP A 99 2.62 -14.12 2.61
CA ASP A 99 2.79 -15.50 3.12
C ASP A 99 1.45 -16.14 3.51
N ARG A 100 0.52 -15.34 4.05
CA ARG A 100 -0.75 -15.85 4.56
C ARG A 100 -1.85 -14.79 4.48
N ILE A 101 -3.01 -15.23 4.04
CA ILE A 101 -4.24 -14.44 3.93
C ILE A 101 -5.25 -14.95 4.96
N PHE A 102 -5.92 -14.03 5.63
CA PHE A 102 -7.06 -14.31 6.50
C PHE A 102 -8.29 -13.61 5.94
N VAL A 103 -9.32 -14.37 5.64
CA VAL A 103 -10.61 -13.83 5.18
C VAL A 103 -11.54 -13.68 6.37
N LEU A 104 -12.01 -12.45 6.59
CA LEU A 104 -12.94 -12.14 7.69
C LEU A 104 -14.34 -11.94 7.15
N ALA A 105 -15.31 -12.57 7.79
CA ALA A 105 -16.73 -12.34 7.55
C ALA A 105 -17.50 -12.39 8.87
N GLY A 106 -18.38 -11.45 9.12
CA GLY A 106 -19.16 -11.37 10.36
C GLY A 106 -18.31 -11.33 11.63
N GLY A 107 -17.12 -10.68 11.56
CA GLY A 107 -16.16 -10.58 12.70
C GLY A 107 -15.42 -11.89 13.02
N ARG A 108 -15.44 -12.87 12.12
CA ARG A 108 -14.74 -14.16 12.28
C ARG A 108 -13.86 -14.46 11.08
N ILE A 109 -12.77 -15.19 11.30
CA ILE A 109 -11.94 -15.75 10.24
C ILE A 109 -12.70 -16.93 9.66
N VAL A 110 -13.09 -16.84 8.38
CA VAL A 110 -13.83 -17.88 7.67
C VAL A 110 -12.92 -18.71 6.77
N GLU A 111 -11.82 -18.14 6.28
CA GLU A 111 -10.79 -18.83 5.50
C GLU A 111 -9.41 -18.32 5.89
N ALA A 112 -8.39 -19.20 5.77
CA ALA A 112 -7.01 -18.82 5.97
C ALA A 112 -6.08 -19.71 5.15
N GLY A 113 -5.11 -19.11 4.41
CA GLY A 113 -4.18 -19.85 3.56
C GLY A 113 -3.32 -18.93 2.72
N SER A 114 -2.50 -19.54 1.84
CA SER A 114 -1.83 -18.80 0.78
C SER A 114 -2.81 -18.41 -0.33
N HIS A 115 -2.41 -17.48 -1.19
CA HIS A 115 -3.17 -17.07 -2.37
C HIS A 115 -3.64 -18.28 -3.20
N ASP A 116 -2.71 -19.14 -3.59
CA ASP A 116 -3.00 -20.29 -4.45
C ASP A 116 -3.93 -21.32 -3.77
N ALA A 117 -3.71 -21.58 -2.49
CA ALA A 117 -4.54 -22.50 -1.72
C ALA A 117 -6.00 -22.02 -1.61
N LEU A 118 -6.19 -20.71 -1.37
CA LEU A 118 -7.51 -20.12 -1.26
C LEU A 118 -8.23 -19.99 -2.61
N LEU A 119 -7.49 -19.78 -3.71
CA LEU A 119 -8.06 -19.86 -5.06
C LEU A 119 -8.51 -21.28 -5.40
N ALA A 120 -7.68 -22.28 -5.08
CA ALA A 120 -8.01 -23.70 -5.33
C ALA A 120 -9.21 -24.18 -4.50
N ALA A 121 -9.42 -23.61 -3.31
CA ALA A 121 -10.56 -23.94 -2.46
C ALA A 121 -11.89 -23.39 -3.00
N ASP A 122 -11.86 -22.48 -3.98
CA ASP A 122 -13.01 -21.85 -4.64
C ASP A 122 -14.05 -21.25 -3.68
N GLY A 123 -13.60 -20.71 -2.54
CA GLY A 123 -14.41 -20.18 -1.46
C GLY A 123 -14.73 -18.69 -1.59
N VAL A 124 -14.86 -18.04 -0.43
CA VAL A 124 -15.15 -16.60 -0.33
C VAL A 124 -14.03 -15.77 -0.94
N TYR A 125 -12.77 -16.14 -0.64
CA TYR A 125 -11.59 -15.48 -1.18
C TYR A 125 -11.58 -15.51 -2.72
N ALA A 126 -11.74 -16.68 -3.31
CA ALA A 126 -11.69 -16.86 -4.77
C ALA A 126 -12.76 -16.01 -5.46
N ARG A 127 -13.95 -15.92 -4.87
CA ARG A 127 -15.04 -15.11 -5.37
C ARG A 127 -14.73 -13.62 -5.31
N LEU A 128 -14.22 -13.13 -4.17
CA LEU A 128 -13.80 -11.74 -4.00
C LEU A 128 -12.68 -11.37 -4.97
N TYR A 129 -11.69 -12.25 -5.12
CA TYR A 129 -10.57 -12.07 -6.02
C TYR A 129 -11.03 -11.89 -7.47
N ARG A 130 -11.93 -12.75 -7.98
CA ARG A 130 -12.47 -12.64 -9.35
C ARG A 130 -13.22 -11.33 -9.56
N LEU A 131 -14.09 -10.95 -8.62
CA LEU A 131 -14.83 -9.68 -8.70
C LEU A 131 -13.91 -8.47 -8.73
N GLN A 132 -12.80 -8.52 -8.03
CA GLN A 132 -11.83 -7.42 -8.03
C GLN A 132 -11.00 -7.41 -9.31
N ALA A 133 -10.59 -8.57 -9.84
CA ALA A 133 -9.89 -8.70 -11.11
C ALA A 133 -10.74 -8.13 -12.27
N GLU A 134 -12.02 -8.45 -12.33
CA GLU A 134 -12.95 -7.90 -13.31
C GLU A 134 -13.05 -6.37 -13.27
N ARG A 135 -12.98 -5.77 -12.07
CA ARG A 135 -12.98 -4.31 -11.89
C ARG A 135 -11.68 -3.66 -12.33
N GLU A 136 -10.55 -4.30 -12.12
CA GLU A 136 -9.24 -3.80 -12.54
C GLU A 136 -9.06 -3.88 -14.06
N ASP A 137 -9.64 -4.90 -14.72
CA ASP A 137 -9.58 -5.11 -16.17
C ASP A 137 -10.59 -4.23 -16.95
N THR A 138 -11.56 -3.59 -16.30
CA THR A 138 -12.56 -2.75 -16.96
C THR A 138 -12.23 -1.25 -16.82
N PRO A 139 -11.64 -0.59 -17.83
CA PRO A 139 -11.15 0.80 -17.74
C PRO A 139 -12.24 1.86 -17.48
N GLY A 140 -13.52 1.51 -17.64
CA GLY A 140 -14.63 2.44 -17.54
C GLY A 140 -15.24 2.64 -16.14
N LEU A 141 -14.98 1.77 -15.16
CA LEU A 141 -15.57 1.87 -13.82
C LEU A 141 -14.72 2.67 -12.81
N ARG A 142 -13.51 3.06 -13.17
CA ARG A 142 -12.64 3.90 -12.31
C ARG A 142 -13.16 5.34 -12.12
N ALA A 143 -14.11 5.80 -12.95
CA ALA A 143 -14.64 7.18 -12.94
C ALA A 143 -15.99 7.32 -12.19
N ALA A 144 -16.67 6.24 -11.85
CA ALA A 144 -17.90 6.27 -11.09
C ALA A 144 -17.60 5.86 -9.63
N GLY A 145 -17.20 6.83 -8.82
CA GLY A 145 -17.09 6.68 -7.36
C GLY A 145 -18.48 6.35 -6.77
N LEU A 146 -18.77 5.10 -6.56
CA LEU A 146 -19.85 4.55 -5.73
C LEU A 146 -19.22 3.62 -4.69
#